data_b9bde72c27b3370a7eb080cb29134094
#
_entry.id   b9bde72c27b3370a7eb080cb29134094
#
_cell.length_a   1.000
_cell.length_b   1.000
_cell.length_c   1.000
_cell.angle_alpha   90.00
_cell.angle_beta   90.00
_cell.angle_gamma   90.00
#
_symmetry.space_group_name_H-M   'P 1'
#
loop_
_entity.id
_entity.type
_entity.pdbx_description
1 polymer ?
#
loop_
_entity_poly.entity_id
_entity_poly.type
_entity_poly.pdbx_seq_one_letter_code
_entity_poly.pdbx_strand_id
1 'polypeptide(L)'
;VNEMAVFYDRATIQVKAGKGGDGMVAFRREKYVPDGGPAGGDGGKGGSVIFKVDSGLRTLLDFRHKRHFKAKPGENGMSKSMYGRGAEDLIVKVPPGTIVRNADTKALIADLVEDGQEVVVAKGGRGGRGNIRFATHKNPAPDIAENGEPGEEFELDLELKVLADVGLVGFPSVGKSTLLSVISSAKPKIADYHFTTLNPQLGMAQSPNGEQFVVADLPGLIEGAHTGVGLGIHFLKHIERTKVLLHVIDMAAMEGRDAFEDYKIIQEELGSYHLRLLERPMLIVANKMDQPQAEENLEKFKKDLADSLAEGEEMPEIFPISAYRREGLQALLARTAEVLEETEFFPLNEEVVETHIVYGLEEEEAPFKVTRDPDGTWVLYGDKIEKLFKMTNMEHDESVMRFSRQLRGMGVDSTLREKGAENGDLVRILNFSFEFVD
;
A
#
# COMPACT_ATOMS: atom_id res chain seq x y z
N VAL A 1 20.11 -12.49 -23.02
CA VAL A 1 20.33 -11.10 -22.59
C VAL A 1 19.69 -11.01 -21.23
N ASN A 2 20.50 -11.14 -20.17
CA ASN A 2 20.04 -10.99 -18.79
C ASN A 2 19.57 -9.54 -18.61
N GLU A 3 18.28 -9.34 -18.46
CA GLU A 3 17.74 -8.08 -17.92
C GLU A 3 18.29 -7.96 -16.49
N MET A 4 19.22 -7.04 -16.30
CA MET A 4 19.63 -6.62 -14.97
C MET A 4 18.38 -6.21 -14.21
N ALA A 5 18.09 -6.87 -13.09
CA ALA A 5 16.98 -6.53 -12.23
C ALA A 5 17.15 -5.10 -11.71
N VAL A 6 16.57 -4.14 -12.41
CA VAL A 6 16.52 -2.75 -11.97
C VAL A 6 15.46 -2.69 -10.89
N PHE A 7 15.87 -2.33 -9.70
CA PHE A 7 15.00 -2.19 -8.55
C PHE A 7 14.05 -1.01 -8.77
N TYR A 8 12.76 -1.29 -8.96
CA TYR A 8 11.72 -0.28 -9.07
C TYR A 8 10.98 -0.18 -7.74
N ASP A 9 11.22 0.93 -7.05
CA ASP A 9 10.69 1.25 -5.73
C ASP A 9 9.53 2.26 -5.76
N ARG A 10 9.25 2.85 -6.92
CA ARG A 10 8.15 3.82 -7.10
C ARG A 10 7.42 3.62 -8.42
N ALA A 11 6.11 3.76 -8.39
CA ALA A 11 5.26 3.75 -9.57
C ALA A 11 4.04 4.63 -9.36
N THR A 12 3.67 5.41 -10.37
CA THR A 12 2.40 6.14 -10.38
C THR A 12 1.43 5.39 -11.29
N ILE A 13 0.24 5.10 -10.79
CA ILE A 13 -0.80 4.35 -11.49
C ILE A 13 -2.14 5.05 -11.38
N GLN A 14 -3.02 4.78 -12.35
CA GLN A 14 -4.40 5.24 -12.34
C GLN A 14 -5.33 4.07 -12.05
N VAL A 15 -6.16 4.23 -11.02
CA VAL A 15 -7.18 3.25 -10.65
C VAL A 15 -8.56 3.84 -10.88
N LYS A 16 -9.45 3.04 -11.46
CA LYS A 16 -10.83 3.42 -11.73
C LYS A 16 -11.76 2.28 -11.36
N ALA A 17 -12.59 2.50 -10.36
CA ALA A 17 -13.63 1.56 -10.00
C ALA A 17 -14.78 1.56 -11.02
N GLY A 18 -15.54 0.49 -11.06
CA GLY A 18 -16.67 0.34 -11.95
C GLY A 18 -17.85 1.24 -11.58
N LYS A 19 -18.47 1.89 -12.57
CA LYS A 19 -19.78 2.55 -12.41
C LYS A 19 -20.82 1.50 -12.01
N GLY A 20 -21.79 1.85 -11.17
CA GLY A 20 -22.98 1.04 -10.97
C GLY A 20 -23.83 0.97 -12.27
N GLY A 21 -24.55 -0.11 -12.48
CA GLY A 21 -25.51 -0.23 -13.57
C GLY A 21 -26.67 0.75 -13.38
N ASP A 22 -27.27 1.20 -14.47
CA ASP A 22 -28.41 2.13 -14.41
C ASP A 22 -29.70 1.37 -14.04
N GLY A 23 -30.57 2.00 -13.25
CA GLY A 23 -31.92 1.51 -13.00
C GLY A 23 -32.79 1.69 -14.23
N MET A 24 -33.79 0.84 -14.37
CA MET A 24 -34.67 0.85 -15.53
C MET A 24 -36.05 1.40 -15.19
N VAL A 25 -36.63 2.17 -16.11
CA VAL A 25 -38.06 2.43 -16.16
C VAL A 25 -38.71 1.40 -17.05
N ALA A 26 -39.61 0.62 -16.51
CA ALA A 26 -40.42 -0.33 -17.26
C ALA A 26 -41.78 -0.51 -16.59
N PHE A 27 -42.79 -0.80 -17.39
CA PHE A 27 -44.15 -1.05 -16.93
C PHE A 27 -44.58 -2.46 -17.33
N ARG A 28 -45.40 -3.05 -16.47
CA ARG A 28 -45.96 -4.37 -16.72
C ARG A 28 -47.03 -4.25 -17.83
N ARG A 29 -46.87 -5.00 -18.87
CA ARG A 29 -47.86 -5.10 -19.98
C ARG A 29 -48.29 -6.54 -20.08
N GLU A 30 -49.54 -6.77 -19.70
CA GLU A 30 -50.18 -8.09 -19.82
C GLU A 30 -51.50 -8.00 -20.62
N LYS A 31 -51.88 -9.12 -21.20
CA LYS A 31 -53.19 -9.20 -21.88
C LYS A 31 -54.29 -8.91 -20.81
N TYR A 32 -55.16 -7.92 -21.06
CA TYR A 32 -56.18 -7.44 -20.15
C TYR A 32 -55.73 -6.56 -18.95
N VAL A 33 -54.50 -6.13 -18.90
CA VAL A 33 -54.01 -5.16 -17.92
C VAL A 33 -53.30 -4.02 -18.67
N PRO A 34 -54.07 -3.00 -19.16
CA PRO A 34 -53.49 -1.93 -19.98
C PRO A 34 -52.54 -1.02 -19.18
N ASP A 35 -52.81 -0.80 -17.92
CA ASP A 35 -52.03 0.06 -17.00
C ASP A 35 -51.37 -0.79 -15.92
N GLY A 36 -50.39 -1.59 -16.32
CA GLY A 36 -49.62 -2.39 -15.38
C GLY A 36 -48.68 -1.54 -14.51
N GLY A 37 -48.49 -1.96 -13.28
CA GLY A 37 -47.58 -1.26 -12.32
C GLY A 37 -46.11 -1.24 -12.80
N PRO A 38 -45.23 -0.54 -12.07
CA PRO A 38 -43.82 -0.43 -12.41
C PRO A 38 -43.14 -1.79 -12.37
N ALA A 39 -42.24 -2.04 -13.32
CA ALA A 39 -41.59 -3.32 -13.51
C ALA A 39 -40.09 -3.18 -13.85
N GLY A 40 -39.51 -1.99 -13.68
CA GLY A 40 -38.08 -1.76 -13.91
C GLY A 40 -37.24 -2.19 -12.71
N GLY A 41 -36.23 -3.00 -12.96
CA GLY A 41 -35.28 -3.48 -11.95
C GLY A 41 -34.17 -2.48 -11.65
N ASP A 42 -33.49 -2.69 -10.53
CA ASP A 42 -32.31 -1.91 -10.14
C ASP A 42 -31.08 -2.35 -10.92
N GLY A 43 -30.13 -1.44 -11.15
CA GLY A 43 -28.81 -1.78 -11.69
C GLY A 43 -27.93 -2.51 -10.66
N GLY A 44 -26.93 -3.24 -11.16
CA GLY A 44 -25.94 -3.94 -10.34
C GLY A 44 -24.85 -3.00 -9.80
N LYS A 45 -24.19 -3.37 -8.72
CA LYS A 45 -23.04 -2.65 -8.18
C LYS A 45 -21.85 -2.76 -9.13
N GLY A 46 -21.08 -1.69 -9.31
CA GLY A 46 -19.79 -1.70 -9.99
C GLY A 46 -18.71 -2.39 -9.13
N GLY A 47 -17.69 -2.97 -9.79
CA GLY A 47 -16.58 -3.59 -9.12
C GLY A 47 -15.67 -2.55 -8.46
N SER A 48 -15.17 -2.85 -7.28
CA SER A 48 -14.15 -2.05 -6.58
C SER A 48 -12.76 -2.46 -7.07
N VAL A 49 -11.74 -1.61 -6.82
CA VAL A 49 -10.34 -1.96 -6.99
C VAL A 49 -9.77 -2.24 -5.60
N ILE A 50 -9.23 -3.45 -5.44
CA ILE A 50 -8.69 -3.94 -4.17
C ILE A 50 -7.21 -4.25 -4.38
N PHE A 51 -6.35 -3.70 -3.53
CA PHE A 51 -4.97 -4.14 -3.46
C PHE A 51 -4.85 -5.29 -2.46
N LYS A 52 -4.14 -6.33 -2.89
CA LYS A 52 -3.86 -7.51 -2.07
C LYS A 52 -2.36 -7.75 -2.04
N VAL A 53 -1.82 -7.92 -0.84
CA VAL A 53 -0.40 -8.26 -0.66
C VAL A 53 -0.16 -9.70 -1.11
N ASP A 54 0.90 -9.87 -1.90
CA ASP A 54 1.38 -11.17 -2.34
C ASP A 54 2.90 -11.25 -2.08
N SER A 55 3.30 -12.07 -1.11
CA SER A 55 4.70 -12.26 -0.71
C SER A 55 5.60 -12.85 -1.81
N GLY A 56 5.00 -13.41 -2.86
CA GLY A 56 5.72 -13.82 -4.06
C GLY A 56 6.22 -12.66 -4.92
N LEU A 57 5.70 -11.44 -4.72
CA LEU A 57 6.13 -10.24 -5.43
C LEU A 57 7.17 -9.48 -4.60
N ARG A 58 8.25 -9.04 -5.27
CA ARG A 58 9.36 -8.32 -4.62
C ARG A 58 9.65 -6.94 -5.19
N THR A 59 8.99 -6.57 -6.29
CA THR A 59 9.23 -5.29 -6.98
C THR A 59 7.93 -4.71 -7.53
N LEU A 60 7.92 -3.39 -7.81
CA LEU A 60 6.82 -2.71 -8.51
C LEU A 60 7.01 -2.70 -10.04
N LEU A 61 7.83 -3.61 -10.59
CA LEU A 61 8.17 -3.62 -12.03
C LEU A 61 6.93 -3.75 -12.93
N ASP A 62 5.96 -4.57 -12.53
CA ASP A 62 4.73 -4.79 -13.30
C ASP A 62 3.92 -3.50 -13.47
N PHE A 63 3.96 -2.60 -12.47
CA PHE A 63 3.26 -1.31 -12.49
C PHE A 63 3.88 -0.29 -13.44
N ARG A 64 5.12 -0.51 -13.89
CA ARG A 64 5.74 0.28 -14.94
C ARG A 64 5.11 0.01 -16.30
N HIS A 65 4.75 -1.24 -16.57
CA HIS A 65 4.18 -1.66 -17.84
C HIS A 65 2.67 -1.48 -17.86
N LYS A 66 2.00 -1.78 -16.76
CA LYS A 66 0.56 -1.63 -16.63
C LYS A 66 0.25 -0.53 -15.60
N ARG A 67 -0.16 0.64 -16.09
CA ARG A 67 -0.44 1.81 -15.24
C ARG A 67 -1.92 2.08 -15.03
N HIS A 68 -2.79 1.45 -15.78
CA HIS A 68 -4.24 1.67 -15.71
C HIS A 68 -4.95 0.42 -15.22
N PHE A 69 -5.67 0.54 -14.12
CA PHE A 69 -6.44 -0.52 -13.51
C PHE A 69 -7.90 -0.11 -13.46
N LYS A 70 -8.75 -0.75 -14.29
CA LYS A 70 -10.16 -0.41 -14.40
C LYS A 70 -11.01 -1.62 -14.05
N ALA A 71 -11.83 -1.51 -13.01
CA ALA A 71 -12.82 -2.51 -12.65
C ALA A 71 -14.04 -2.44 -13.60
N LYS A 72 -14.78 -3.53 -13.69
CA LYS A 72 -15.96 -3.64 -14.57
C LYS A 72 -17.14 -2.87 -13.99
N PRO A 73 -17.99 -2.23 -14.84
CA PRO A 73 -19.24 -1.65 -14.39
C PRO A 73 -20.25 -2.75 -14.04
N GLY A 74 -21.23 -2.40 -13.21
CA GLY A 74 -22.39 -3.24 -12.97
C GLY A 74 -23.31 -3.27 -14.18
N GLU A 75 -24.10 -4.33 -14.32
CA GLU A 75 -25.10 -4.45 -15.38
C GLU A 75 -26.32 -3.56 -15.07
N ASN A 76 -26.94 -3.02 -16.12
CA ASN A 76 -28.15 -2.23 -15.97
C ASN A 76 -29.33 -3.10 -15.52
N GLY A 77 -30.27 -2.50 -14.83
CA GLY A 77 -31.54 -3.12 -14.53
C GLY A 77 -32.32 -3.46 -15.81
N MET A 78 -33.19 -4.43 -15.73
CA MET A 78 -33.98 -4.90 -16.86
C MET A 78 -35.49 -4.83 -16.54
N SER A 79 -36.32 -5.02 -17.57
CA SER A 79 -37.75 -5.13 -17.39
C SER A 79 -38.14 -6.40 -16.61
N LYS A 80 -39.40 -6.53 -16.22
CA LYS A 80 -39.93 -7.65 -15.42
C LYS A 80 -39.28 -7.80 -14.05
N SER A 81 -38.91 -6.69 -13.43
CA SER A 81 -38.30 -6.63 -12.10
C SER A 81 -36.95 -7.35 -11.98
N MET A 82 -36.23 -7.54 -13.09
CA MET A 82 -34.93 -8.19 -13.07
C MET A 82 -33.84 -7.18 -12.73
N TYR A 83 -33.06 -7.52 -11.71
CA TYR A 83 -31.91 -6.72 -11.27
C TYR A 83 -30.70 -6.97 -12.16
N GLY A 84 -29.91 -5.92 -12.41
CA GLY A 84 -28.62 -6.03 -13.03
C GLY A 84 -27.63 -6.82 -12.14
N ARG A 85 -26.77 -7.61 -12.74
CA ARG A 85 -25.73 -8.33 -12.01
C ARG A 85 -24.65 -7.37 -11.54
N GLY A 86 -24.19 -7.52 -10.29
CA GLY A 86 -23.02 -6.80 -9.77
C GLY A 86 -21.72 -7.28 -10.45
N ALA A 87 -20.80 -6.35 -10.69
CA ALA A 87 -19.48 -6.69 -11.19
C ALA A 87 -18.58 -7.25 -10.07
N GLU A 88 -17.66 -8.12 -10.46
CA GLU A 88 -16.62 -8.61 -9.58
C GLU A 88 -15.59 -7.52 -9.32
N ASP A 89 -15.01 -7.53 -8.11
CA ASP A 89 -13.95 -6.62 -7.72
C ASP A 89 -12.65 -6.96 -8.47
N LEU A 90 -11.88 -5.93 -8.81
CA LEU A 90 -10.56 -6.08 -9.44
C LEU A 90 -9.50 -6.19 -8.35
N ILE A 91 -8.94 -7.39 -8.20
CA ILE A 91 -7.82 -7.61 -7.29
C ILE A 91 -6.51 -7.31 -8.01
N VAL A 92 -5.72 -6.39 -7.44
CA VAL A 92 -4.39 -6.02 -7.91
C VAL A 92 -3.38 -6.45 -6.85
N LYS A 93 -2.48 -7.34 -7.23
CA LYS A 93 -1.45 -7.86 -6.33
C LYS A 93 -0.31 -6.87 -6.21
N VAL A 94 0.14 -6.63 -4.98
CA VAL A 94 1.25 -5.73 -4.63
C VAL A 94 2.24 -6.44 -3.71
N PRO A 95 3.54 -6.11 -3.77
CA PRO A 95 4.52 -6.67 -2.85
C PRO A 95 4.31 -6.15 -1.41
N PRO A 96 4.72 -6.93 -0.39
CA PRO A 96 4.69 -6.47 1.00
C PRO A 96 5.58 -5.23 1.18
N GLY A 97 5.13 -4.30 2.02
CA GLY A 97 5.80 -3.01 2.24
C GLY A 97 5.44 -1.92 1.23
N THR A 98 4.38 -2.13 0.44
CA THR A 98 3.88 -1.11 -0.49
C THR A 98 3.07 -0.06 0.26
N ILE A 99 3.52 1.19 0.16
CA ILE A 99 2.77 2.37 0.61
C ILE A 99 1.99 2.92 -0.57
N VAL A 100 0.72 3.19 -0.33
CA VAL A 100 -0.19 3.77 -1.30
C VAL A 100 -0.57 5.17 -0.86
N ARG A 101 -0.29 6.16 -1.69
CA ARG A 101 -0.68 7.56 -1.48
C ARG A 101 -1.53 8.06 -2.64
N ASN A 102 -2.41 8.99 -2.35
CA ASN A 102 -3.08 9.75 -3.40
C ASN A 102 -2.05 10.69 -4.07
N ALA A 103 -1.95 10.67 -5.40
CA ALA A 103 -0.95 11.44 -6.13
C ALA A 103 -1.19 12.96 -6.03
N ASP A 104 -2.45 13.39 -5.95
CA ASP A 104 -2.84 14.81 -5.88
C ASP A 104 -2.68 15.37 -4.47
N THR A 105 -3.28 14.71 -3.49
CA THR A 105 -3.34 15.19 -2.09
C THR A 105 -2.14 14.76 -1.25
N LYS A 106 -1.34 13.78 -1.74
CA LYS A 106 -0.27 13.10 -1.01
C LYS A 106 -0.72 12.40 0.28
N ALA A 107 -2.03 12.30 0.50
CA ALA A 107 -2.59 11.61 1.66
C ALA A 107 -2.25 10.12 1.62
N LEU A 108 -1.93 9.56 2.77
CA LEU A 108 -1.71 8.12 2.93
C LEU A 108 -3.06 7.40 2.84
N ILE A 109 -3.18 6.46 1.90
CA ILE A 109 -4.37 5.62 1.74
C ILE A 109 -4.17 4.29 2.46
N ALA A 110 -3.01 3.66 2.27
CA ALA A 110 -2.71 2.37 2.88
C ALA A 110 -1.20 2.15 3.06
N ASP A 111 -0.84 1.38 4.09
CA ASP A 111 0.48 0.75 4.27
C ASP A 111 0.25 -0.77 4.27
N LEU A 112 0.72 -1.44 3.23
CA LEU A 112 0.43 -2.84 2.91
C LEU A 112 1.65 -3.69 3.24
N VAL A 113 1.59 -4.41 4.35
CA VAL A 113 2.74 -5.09 4.97
C VAL A 113 2.56 -6.59 5.04
N GLU A 114 1.39 -7.05 5.51
CA GLU A 114 1.14 -8.46 5.83
C GLU A 114 0.68 -9.22 4.59
N ASP A 115 1.19 -10.44 4.42
CA ASP A 115 0.77 -11.29 3.30
C ASP A 115 -0.74 -11.56 3.34
N GLY A 116 -1.38 -11.44 2.18
CA GLY A 116 -2.83 -11.59 2.06
C GLY A 116 -3.65 -10.38 2.54
N GLN A 117 -3.04 -9.33 3.12
CA GLN A 117 -3.73 -8.09 3.51
C GLN A 117 -4.42 -7.47 2.30
N GLU A 118 -5.68 -7.08 2.47
CA GLU A 118 -6.51 -6.48 1.41
C GLU A 118 -6.98 -5.09 1.82
N VAL A 119 -6.90 -4.13 0.89
CA VAL A 119 -7.42 -2.77 1.07
C VAL A 119 -8.16 -2.32 -0.18
N VAL A 120 -9.37 -1.78 0.02
CA VAL A 120 -10.14 -1.17 -1.07
C VAL A 120 -9.58 0.22 -1.34
N VAL A 121 -8.94 0.40 -2.50
CA VAL A 121 -8.32 1.68 -2.91
C VAL A 121 -9.25 2.56 -3.74
N ALA A 122 -10.25 1.96 -4.40
CA ALA A 122 -11.31 2.70 -5.08
C ALA A 122 -12.61 1.91 -5.02
N LYS A 123 -13.68 2.53 -4.52
CA LYS A 123 -14.99 1.87 -4.34
C LYS A 123 -15.80 1.90 -5.62
N GLY A 124 -16.38 0.75 -5.97
CA GLY A 124 -17.36 0.63 -7.04
C GLY A 124 -18.65 1.38 -6.74
N GLY A 125 -19.24 2.00 -7.77
CA GLY A 125 -20.49 2.74 -7.66
C GLY A 125 -21.67 1.83 -7.33
N ARG A 126 -22.64 2.37 -6.60
CA ARG A 126 -23.91 1.71 -6.32
C ARG A 126 -24.76 1.64 -7.59
N GLY A 127 -25.47 0.55 -7.81
CA GLY A 127 -26.47 0.46 -8.87
C GLY A 127 -27.63 1.46 -8.67
N GLY A 128 -28.08 2.05 -9.76
CA GLY A 128 -29.23 2.94 -9.80
C GLY A 128 -30.52 2.18 -9.49
N ARG A 129 -31.47 2.85 -8.85
CA ARG A 129 -32.77 2.27 -8.51
C ARG A 129 -33.70 2.33 -9.71
N GLY A 130 -34.41 1.22 -10.00
CA GLY A 130 -35.45 1.16 -10.99
C GLY A 130 -36.77 1.76 -10.49
N ASN A 131 -37.75 1.96 -11.41
CA ASN A 131 -38.98 2.64 -11.10
C ASN A 131 -39.86 1.95 -10.04
N ILE A 132 -39.71 0.65 -9.82
CA ILE A 132 -40.39 -0.08 -8.75
C ILE A 132 -40.12 0.55 -7.38
N ARG A 133 -38.89 1.05 -7.16
CA ARG A 133 -38.46 1.61 -5.86
C ARG A 133 -39.11 2.97 -5.56
N PHE A 134 -39.70 3.59 -6.56
CA PHE A 134 -40.33 4.92 -6.46
C PHE A 134 -41.84 4.90 -6.41
N ALA A 135 -42.45 3.71 -6.54
CA ALA A 135 -43.88 3.55 -6.45
C ALA A 135 -44.41 3.97 -5.06
N THR A 136 -45.41 4.80 -5.05
CA THR A 136 -46.13 5.27 -3.84
C THR A 136 -47.62 5.22 -4.05
N HIS A 137 -48.42 5.33 -3.00
CA HIS A 137 -49.88 5.42 -3.11
C HIS A 137 -50.35 6.60 -3.96
N LYS A 138 -49.58 7.72 -3.96
CA LYS A 138 -49.88 8.90 -4.78
C LYS A 138 -49.43 8.80 -6.22
N ASN A 139 -48.37 8.05 -6.46
CA ASN A 139 -47.83 7.74 -7.80
C ASN A 139 -47.53 6.25 -7.89
N PRO A 140 -48.54 5.42 -8.25
CA PRO A 140 -48.40 3.97 -8.32
C PRO A 140 -47.59 3.48 -9.54
N ALA A 141 -47.40 4.32 -10.55
CA ALA A 141 -46.66 3.98 -11.77
C ALA A 141 -45.62 5.07 -12.13
N PRO A 142 -44.60 5.28 -11.30
CA PRO A 142 -43.64 6.37 -11.49
C PRO A 142 -42.77 6.17 -12.73
N ASP A 143 -42.53 7.26 -13.46
CA ASP A 143 -41.60 7.35 -14.58
C ASP A 143 -40.24 7.91 -14.08
N ILE A 144 -39.67 7.26 -13.05
CA ILE A 144 -38.44 7.69 -12.37
C ILE A 144 -37.49 6.50 -12.30
N ALA A 145 -36.24 6.69 -12.72
CA ALA A 145 -35.14 5.79 -12.40
C ALA A 145 -33.87 6.59 -12.08
N GLU A 146 -32.97 5.96 -11.35
CA GLU A 146 -31.64 6.51 -11.08
C GLU A 146 -30.61 5.90 -12.01
N ASN A 147 -29.68 6.70 -12.50
CA ASN A 147 -28.46 6.19 -13.11
C ASN A 147 -27.58 5.55 -12.03
N GLY A 148 -26.71 4.62 -12.44
CA GLY A 148 -25.71 4.06 -11.54
C GLY A 148 -24.75 5.13 -11.05
N GLU A 149 -24.35 5.00 -9.79
CA GLU A 149 -23.34 5.84 -9.19
C GLU A 149 -22.00 5.70 -9.92
N PRO A 150 -21.28 6.79 -10.23
CA PRO A 150 -19.94 6.68 -10.77
C PRO A 150 -19.01 5.97 -9.78
N GLY A 151 -18.12 5.10 -10.27
CA GLY A 151 -17.07 4.53 -9.45
C GLY A 151 -16.00 5.58 -9.14
N GLU A 152 -15.31 5.42 -8.03
CA GLU A 152 -14.19 6.29 -7.65
C GLU A 152 -13.03 6.14 -8.63
N GLU A 153 -12.33 7.24 -8.86
CA GLU A 153 -11.16 7.30 -9.76
C GLU A 153 -10.06 8.11 -9.07
N PHE A 154 -8.87 7.51 -8.95
CA PHE A 154 -7.72 8.15 -8.32
C PHE A 154 -6.44 7.89 -9.11
N GLU A 155 -5.54 8.84 -9.07
CA GLU A 155 -4.15 8.64 -9.38
C GLU A 155 -3.40 8.34 -8.08
N LEU A 156 -2.68 7.19 -8.06
CA LEU A 156 -2.03 6.67 -6.87
C LEU A 156 -0.52 6.60 -7.08
N ASP A 157 0.22 7.12 -6.11
CA ASP A 157 1.66 6.91 -5.99
C ASP A 157 1.90 5.68 -5.11
N LEU A 158 2.53 4.68 -5.70
CA LEU A 158 3.01 3.50 -5.00
C LEU A 158 4.48 3.69 -4.67
N GLU A 159 4.84 3.49 -3.44
CA GLU A 159 6.22 3.47 -2.96
C GLU A 159 6.47 2.16 -2.23
N LEU A 160 7.43 1.38 -2.75
CA LEU A 160 7.87 0.16 -2.09
C LEU A 160 8.92 0.53 -1.05
N LYS A 161 8.58 0.44 0.21
CA LYS A 161 9.58 0.41 1.27
C LYS A 161 10.23 -0.96 1.20
N VAL A 162 11.42 -0.99 0.64
CA VAL A 162 12.19 -2.22 0.58
C VAL A 162 12.50 -2.66 1.99
N LEU A 163 11.88 -3.77 2.35
CA LEU A 163 12.15 -4.44 3.60
C LEU A 163 13.34 -5.34 3.37
N ALA A 164 14.39 -5.18 4.17
CA ALA A 164 15.49 -6.10 4.13
C ALA A 164 15.04 -7.44 4.72
N ASP A 165 15.27 -8.51 3.98
CA ASP A 165 15.07 -9.87 4.48
C ASP A 165 16.19 -10.22 5.49
N VAL A 166 17.40 -9.69 5.24
CA VAL A 166 18.62 -9.95 6.00
C VAL A 166 19.25 -8.65 6.47
N GLY A 167 19.57 -8.55 7.74
CA GLY A 167 20.30 -7.43 8.34
C GLY A 167 21.77 -7.76 8.59
N LEU A 168 22.71 -6.89 8.15
CA LEU A 168 24.11 -6.96 8.53
C LEU A 168 24.33 -6.20 9.83
N VAL A 169 24.84 -6.85 10.85
CA VAL A 169 25.22 -6.25 12.13
C VAL A 169 26.71 -6.48 12.38
N GLY A 170 27.35 -5.58 13.09
CA GLY A 170 28.78 -5.68 13.37
C GLY A 170 29.41 -4.31 13.59
N PHE A 171 30.58 -4.27 14.17
CA PHE A 171 31.35 -3.04 14.41
C PHE A 171 31.69 -2.27 13.12
N PRO A 172 31.99 -0.96 13.22
CA PRO A 172 32.58 -0.24 12.09
C PRO A 172 33.86 -0.94 11.59
N SER A 173 34.15 -0.81 10.31
CA SER A 173 35.38 -1.35 9.67
C SER A 173 35.53 -2.88 9.63
N VAL A 174 34.57 -3.67 10.11
CA VAL A 174 34.59 -5.14 9.99
C VAL A 174 34.35 -5.64 8.55
N GLY A 175 33.93 -4.75 7.66
CA GLY A 175 33.72 -5.04 6.23
C GLY A 175 32.28 -5.28 5.82
N LYS A 176 31.25 -4.84 6.57
CA LYS A 176 29.83 -4.96 6.22
C LYS A 176 29.51 -4.41 4.83
N SER A 177 29.87 -3.14 4.59
CA SER A 177 29.59 -2.48 3.31
C SER A 177 30.39 -3.11 2.14
N THR A 178 31.59 -3.64 2.42
CA THR A 178 32.37 -4.41 1.44
C THR A 178 31.64 -5.72 1.12
N LEU A 179 31.19 -6.45 2.14
CA LEU A 179 30.41 -7.67 1.98
C LEU A 179 29.17 -7.40 1.14
N LEU A 180 28.38 -6.37 1.53
CA LEU A 180 27.17 -5.98 0.81
C LEU A 180 27.44 -5.68 -0.67
N SER A 181 28.53 -4.96 -0.98
CA SER A 181 28.88 -4.61 -2.35
C SER A 181 29.30 -5.81 -3.20
N VAL A 182 29.86 -6.84 -2.56
CA VAL A 182 30.36 -8.05 -3.24
C VAL A 182 29.25 -9.08 -3.46
N ILE A 183 28.32 -9.24 -2.51
CA ILE A 183 27.19 -10.18 -2.63
C ILE A 183 26.03 -9.60 -3.44
N SER A 184 25.98 -8.28 -3.61
CA SER A 184 24.91 -7.63 -4.35
C SER A 184 25.06 -7.82 -5.85
N SER A 185 24.00 -8.27 -6.51
CA SER A 185 23.91 -8.44 -7.97
C SER A 185 23.88 -7.11 -8.74
N ALA A 186 23.56 -6.01 -8.04
CA ALA A 186 23.60 -4.63 -8.56
C ALA A 186 24.32 -3.74 -7.54
N LYS A 187 24.76 -2.54 -7.97
CA LYS A 187 25.36 -1.57 -7.02
C LYS A 187 24.39 -1.31 -5.86
N PRO A 188 24.84 -1.44 -4.59
CA PRO A 188 24.02 -1.11 -3.44
C PRO A 188 23.46 0.29 -3.56
N LYS A 189 22.20 0.47 -3.23
CA LYS A 189 21.54 1.76 -3.21
C LYS A 189 21.44 2.26 -1.79
N ILE A 190 21.71 3.53 -1.61
CA ILE A 190 21.38 4.25 -0.37
C ILE A 190 19.88 4.47 -0.39
N ALA A 191 19.19 3.90 0.59
CA ALA A 191 17.76 4.14 0.74
C ALA A 191 17.56 5.47 1.48
N ASP A 192 16.93 6.42 0.81
CA ASP A 192 16.63 7.74 1.37
C ASP A 192 15.28 7.68 2.10
N TYR A 193 15.33 7.25 3.34
CA TYR A 193 14.14 7.24 4.20
C TYR A 193 14.06 8.56 4.95
N HIS A 194 13.06 9.38 4.67
CA HIS A 194 12.83 10.71 5.27
C HIS A 194 12.76 10.74 6.80
N PHE A 195 12.79 9.60 7.46
CA PHE A 195 12.66 9.43 8.91
C PHE A 195 13.87 8.78 9.57
N THR A 196 14.97 8.51 8.83
CA THR A 196 16.20 7.95 9.39
C THR A 196 17.30 9.01 9.40
N THR A 197 18.01 9.13 10.52
CA THR A 197 19.21 9.98 10.61
C THR A 197 20.42 9.34 9.91
N LEU A 198 20.36 8.03 9.66
CA LEU A 198 21.36 7.24 8.94
C LEU A 198 20.67 6.45 7.84
N ASN A 199 21.12 6.63 6.61
CA ASN A 199 20.53 5.98 5.45
C ASN A 199 21.13 4.58 5.28
N PRO A 200 20.35 3.49 5.43
CA PRO A 200 20.86 2.14 5.23
C PRO A 200 21.22 1.91 3.77
N GLN A 201 22.27 1.12 3.54
CA GLN A 201 22.62 0.64 2.21
C GLN A 201 21.91 -0.69 1.98
N LEU A 202 21.19 -0.78 0.87
CA LEU A 202 20.47 -1.99 0.46
C LEU A 202 21.14 -2.62 -0.74
N GLY A 203 21.30 -3.94 -0.71
CA GLY A 203 21.78 -4.73 -1.82
C GLY A 203 20.88 -5.94 -2.06
N MET A 204 20.76 -6.35 -3.31
CA MET A 204 20.06 -7.57 -3.67
C MET A 204 21.08 -8.70 -3.84
N ALA A 205 21.03 -9.69 -2.97
CA ALA A 205 21.82 -10.89 -3.05
C ALA A 205 21.06 -12.01 -3.74
N GLN A 206 21.80 -12.94 -4.34
CA GLN A 206 21.25 -14.12 -4.98
C GLN A 206 21.97 -15.35 -4.46
N SER A 207 21.21 -16.35 -4.01
CA SER A 207 21.75 -17.65 -3.63
C SER A 207 22.25 -18.43 -4.86
N PRO A 208 23.12 -19.44 -4.70
CA PRO A 208 23.51 -20.31 -5.78
C PRO A 208 22.33 -21.04 -6.46
N ASN A 209 21.23 -21.22 -5.75
CA ASN A 209 20.01 -21.86 -6.26
C ASN A 209 19.12 -20.89 -7.06
N GLY A 210 19.49 -19.60 -7.13
CA GLY A 210 18.76 -18.60 -7.90
C GLY A 210 17.76 -17.75 -7.07
N GLU A 211 17.59 -18.04 -5.80
CA GLU A 211 16.72 -17.27 -4.90
C GLU A 211 17.32 -15.90 -4.63
N GLN A 212 16.46 -14.89 -4.65
CA GLN A 212 16.86 -13.51 -4.43
C GLN A 212 16.30 -13.00 -3.10
N PHE A 213 17.13 -12.30 -2.35
CA PHE A 213 16.74 -11.65 -1.09
C PHE A 213 17.47 -10.32 -0.92
N VAL A 214 16.85 -9.43 -0.13
CA VAL A 214 17.38 -8.10 0.12
C VAL A 214 18.18 -8.07 1.40
N VAL A 215 19.41 -7.58 1.31
CA VAL A 215 20.33 -7.41 2.44
C VAL A 215 20.48 -5.93 2.74
N ALA A 216 20.37 -5.56 4.01
CA ALA A 216 20.60 -4.18 4.49
C ALA A 216 21.85 -4.12 5.36
N ASP A 217 22.73 -3.16 5.09
CA ASP A 217 23.72 -2.71 6.07
C ASP A 217 22.99 -1.82 7.08
N LEU A 218 22.99 -2.21 8.36
CA LEU A 218 22.34 -1.52 9.44
C LEU A 218 23.36 -0.65 10.20
N PRO A 219 23.70 0.55 9.70
CA PRO A 219 24.64 1.45 10.38
C PRO A 219 24.00 2.02 11.63
N GLY A 220 24.79 2.19 12.67
CA GLY A 220 24.35 2.90 13.89
C GLY A 220 23.66 2.05 14.95
N LEU A 221 23.57 0.73 14.81
CA LEU A 221 23.25 -0.15 15.94
C LEU A 221 24.27 -0.03 17.07
N ILE A 222 25.52 0.35 16.76
CA ILE A 222 26.67 0.35 17.67
C ILE A 222 27.14 1.76 18.05
N GLU A 223 26.85 2.79 17.24
CA GLU A 223 27.37 4.16 17.45
C GLU A 223 26.38 5.08 18.13
N GLY A 224 25.86 4.80 19.31
CA GLY A 224 25.06 5.79 20.01
C GLY A 224 24.03 5.31 21.01
N ALA A 225 23.92 4.02 21.25
CA ALA A 225 22.99 3.50 22.24
C ALA A 225 23.28 4.03 23.64
N HIS A 226 24.55 4.29 23.96
CA HIS A 226 24.97 4.83 25.27
C HIS A 226 24.73 6.34 25.46
N THR A 227 24.47 7.10 24.39
CA THR A 227 24.34 8.57 24.50
C THR A 227 22.90 9.06 24.60
N GLY A 228 21.89 8.17 24.56
CA GLY A 228 20.46 8.54 24.69
C GLY A 228 19.90 9.39 23.55
N VAL A 229 20.67 9.64 22.51
CA VAL A 229 20.20 10.27 21.28
C VAL A 229 19.59 9.15 20.45
N GLY A 230 18.31 8.84 20.72
CA GLY A 230 17.61 7.71 20.16
C GLY A 230 17.73 7.64 18.65
N LEU A 231 18.27 6.55 18.16
CA LEU A 231 17.93 6.03 16.82
C LEU A 231 16.41 6.04 16.74
N GLY A 232 15.87 6.87 15.84
CA GLY A 232 14.44 7.12 15.83
C GLY A 232 13.65 5.83 15.80
N ILE A 233 12.59 5.76 16.58
CA ILE A 233 11.63 4.63 16.67
C ILE A 233 11.28 4.06 15.29
N HIS A 234 11.34 4.88 14.25
CA HIS A 234 11.10 4.50 12.87
C HIS A 234 12.21 3.67 12.20
N PHE A 235 13.50 3.84 12.60
CA PHE A 235 14.59 2.99 12.12
C PHE A 235 14.47 1.58 12.69
N LEU A 236 14.08 1.49 13.95
CA LEU A 236 13.82 0.22 14.63
C LEU A 236 12.69 -0.56 13.92
N LYS A 237 11.65 0.10 13.42
CA LYS A 237 10.58 -0.53 12.63
C LYS A 237 11.06 -1.19 11.32
N HIS A 238 12.22 -0.81 10.79
CA HIS A 238 12.80 -1.47 9.61
C HIS A 238 13.63 -2.69 9.96
N ILE A 239 14.33 -2.64 11.10
CA ILE A 239 15.00 -3.83 11.66
C ILE A 239 13.96 -4.87 12.05
N GLU A 240 12.80 -4.43 12.52
CA GLU A 240 11.64 -5.28 12.84
C GLU A 240 11.28 -6.28 11.74
N ARG A 241 11.58 -5.97 10.52
CA ARG A 241 11.17 -6.75 9.35
C ARG A 241 12.27 -7.65 8.79
N THR A 242 13.51 -7.53 9.30
CA THR A 242 14.56 -8.48 8.93
C THR A 242 14.28 -9.84 9.57
N LYS A 243 14.30 -10.90 8.78
CA LYS A 243 14.06 -12.27 9.27
C LYS A 243 15.33 -12.90 9.84
N VAL A 244 16.47 -12.62 9.23
CA VAL A 244 17.77 -13.22 9.55
C VAL A 244 18.80 -12.12 9.79
N LEU A 245 19.67 -12.30 10.76
CA LEU A 245 20.80 -11.42 11.04
C LEU A 245 22.12 -12.09 10.64
N LEU A 246 22.98 -11.35 9.94
CA LEU A 246 24.35 -11.73 9.68
C LEU A 246 25.27 -10.89 10.55
N HIS A 247 25.86 -11.51 11.56
CA HIS A 247 26.80 -10.86 12.46
C HIS A 247 28.22 -10.93 11.90
N VAL A 248 28.70 -9.83 11.34
CA VAL A 248 30.02 -9.74 10.70
C VAL A 248 31.07 -9.37 11.73
N ILE A 249 32.09 -10.23 11.86
CA ILE A 249 33.19 -10.07 12.83
C ILE A 249 34.53 -10.03 12.07
N ASP A 250 35.42 -9.15 12.49
CA ASP A 250 36.77 -8.99 11.95
C ASP A 250 37.72 -10.01 12.59
N MET A 251 38.11 -11.03 11.85
CA MET A 251 39.09 -12.02 12.33
C MET A 251 40.55 -11.55 12.17
N ALA A 252 40.78 -10.46 11.43
CA ALA A 252 42.15 -9.91 11.30
C ALA A 252 42.63 -9.13 12.53
N ALA A 253 41.69 -8.74 13.43
CA ALA A 253 41.98 -7.94 14.63
C ALA A 253 42.83 -6.68 14.32
N MET A 254 42.60 -6.05 13.14
CA MET A 254 43.46 -4.94 12.67
C MET A 254 43.40 -3.70 13.59
N GLU A 255 42.36 -3.55 14.34
CA GLU A 255 42.17 -2.44 15.31
C GLU A 255 42.56 -2.85 16.76
N GLY A 256 43.13 -4.03 16.94
CA GLY A 256 43.57 -4.53 18.26
C GLY A 256 42.39 -5.00 19.13
N ARG A 257 41.21 -5.22 18.56
CA ARG A 257 40.02 -5.72 19.25
C ARG A 257 40.00 -7.25 19.27
N ASP A 258 39.41 -7.80 20.33
CA ASP A 258 39.16 -9.24 20.41
C ASP A 258 37.83 -9.58 19.77
N ALA A 259 37.83 -10.57 18.86
CA ALA A 259 36.64 -10.98 18.12
C ALA A 259 35.50 -11.47 19.03
N PHE A 260 35.83 -12.09 20.16
CA PHE A 260 34.83 -12.59 21.08
C PHE A 260 34.25 -11.48 21.97
N GLU A 261 35.05 -10.47 22.33
CA GLU A 261 34.55 -9.28 23.03
C GLU A 261 33.60 -8.48 22.11
N ASP A 262 33.96 -8.30 20.84
CA ASP A 262 33.11 -7.65 19.84
C ASP A 262 31.76 -8.39 19.69
N TYR A 263 31.78 -9.73 19.66
CA TYR A 263 30.58 -10.56 19.63
C TYR A 263 29.68 -10.30 20.84
N LYS A 264 30.23 -10.32 22.06
CA LYS A 264 29.46 -10.10 23.29
C LYS A 264 28.80 -8.72 23.33
N ILE A 265 29.56 -7.68 23.02
CA ILE A 265 29.05 -6.31 23.04
C ILE A 265 27.84 -6.17 22.11
N ILE A 266 27.89 -6.76 20.92
CA ILE A 266 26.76 -6.71 19.98
C ILE A 266 25.57 -7.52 20.49
N GLN A 267 25.81 -8.68 21.11
CA GLN A 267 24.74 -9.48 21.71
C GLN A 267 24.02 -8.70 22.84
N GLU A 268 24.79 -8.04 23.71
CA GLU A 268 24.25 -7.20 24.78
C GLU A 268 23.48 -6.01 24.22
N GLU A 269 24.00 -5.39 23.16
CA GLU A 269 23.34 -4.26 22.50
C GLU A 269 22.03 -4.69 21.85
N LEU A 270 22.01 -5.78 21.08
CA LEU A 270 20.79 -6.33 20.50
C LEU A 270 19.77 -6.73 21.56
N GLY A 271 20.22 -7.25 22.72
CA GLY A 271 19.35 -7.58 23.83
C GLY A 271 18.75 -6.36 24.54
N SER A 272 19.44 -5.23 24.52
CA SER A 272 18.97 -3.97 25.12
C SER A 272 17.83 -3.33 24.31
N TYR A 273 17.75 -3.61 23.03
CA TYR A 273 16.60 -3.24 22.20
C TYR A 273 15.47 -4.24 22.48
N HIS A 274 14.38 -3.79 23.09
CA HIS A 274 13.18 -4.60 23.40
C HIS A 274 12.46 -5.21 22.17
N LEU A 275 13.19 -5.45 21.08
CA LEU A 275 12.65 -5.82 19.79
C LEU A 275 12.79 -7.32 19.46
N ARG A 276 12.99 -8.18 20.46
CA ARG A 276 13.15 -9.62 20.25
C ARG A 276 14.15 -9.98 19.13
N LEU A 277 15.19 -9.11 18.94
CA LEU A 277 16.18 -9.30 17.89
C LEU A 277 17.06 -10.53 18.12
N LEU A 278 17.27 -10.88 19.39
CA LEU A 278 18.02 -12.08 19.77
C LEU A 278 17.27 -13.40 19.50
N GLU A 279 15.95 -13.33 19.36
CA GLU A 279 15.14 -14.52 19.04
C GLU A 279 15.21 -14.88 17.54
N ARG A 280 15.81 -14.03 16.72
CA ARG A 280 15.95 -14.25 15.28
C ARG A 280 17.13 -15.14 14.98
N PRO A 281 17.03 -15.98 13.94
CA PRO A 281 18.16 -16.71 13.44
C PRO A 281 19.34 -15.78 13.13
N MET A 282 20.49 -16.09 13.70
CA MET A 282 21.73 -15.33 13.50
C MET A 282 22.82 -16.22 12.99
N LEU A 283 23.43 -15.83 11.87
CA LEU A 283 24.60 -16.49 11.31
C LEU A 283 25.83 -15.62 11.58
N ILE A 284 26.89 -16.23 12.07
CA ILE A 284 28.16 -15.52 12.34
C ILE A 284 29.04 -15.56 11.09
N VAL A 285 29.44 -14.38 10.65
CA VAL A 285 30.28 -14.20 9.46
C VAL A 285 31.68 -13.77 9.90
N ALA A 286 32.61 -14.73 9.92
CA ALA A 286 34.02 -14.51 10.24
C ALA A 286 34.73 -13.94 9.00
N ASN A 287 34.85 -12.61 8.92
CA ASN A 287 35.41 -11.93 7.74
C ASN A 287 36.89 -11.63 7.87
N LYS A 288 37.50 -11.26 6.73
CA LYS A 288 38.94 -10.98 6.53
C LYS A 288 39.84 -12.19 6.74
N MET A 289 39.37 -13.38 6.34
CA MET A 289 40.13 -14.63 6.40
C MET A 289 41.37 -14.63 5.48
N ASP A 290 41.56 -13.62 4.65
CA ASP A 290 42.73 -13.41 3.81
C ASP A 290 43.95 -12.93 4.59
N GLN A 291 43.80 -12.56 5.85
CA GLN A 291 44.89 -12.07 6.70
C GLN A 291 45.60 -13.23 7.44
N PRO A 292 46.93 -13.15 7.64
CA PRO A 292 47.72 -14.27 8.19
C PRO A 292 47.30 -14.72 9.60
N GLN A 293 46.74 -13.82 10.41
CA GLN A 293 46.38 -14.09 11.81
C GLN A 293 44.92 -14.56 11.94
N ALA A 294 44.12 -14.51 10.86
CA ALA A 294 42.70 -14.74 10.90
C ALA A 294 42.33 -16.19 11.29
N GLU A 295 43.10 -17.18 10.86
CA GLU A 295 42.87 -18.58 11.21
C GLU A 295 43.05 -18.84 12.71
N GLU A 296 44.13 -18.30 13.30
CA GLU A 296 44.40 -18.43 14.73
C GLU A 296 43.34 -17.75 15.57
N ASN A 297 42.93 -16.55 15.16
CA ASN A 297 41.85 -15.80 15.82
C ASN A 297 40.50 -16.51 15.71
N LEU A 298 40.21 -17.15 14.57
CA LEU A 298 38.99 -17.92 14.37
C LEU A 298 38.93 -19.14 15.31
N GLU A 299 40.03 -19.88 15.47
CA GLU A 299 40.09 -21.02 16.38
C GLU A 299 39.94 -20.57 17.85
N LYS A 300 40.59 -19.45 18.23
CA LYS A 300 40.41 -18.85 19.53
C LYS A 300 38.95 -18.46 19.75
N PHE A 301 38.33 -17.75 18.79
CA PHE A 301 36.95 -17.32 18.83
C PHE A 301 35.96 -18.49 19.01
N LYS A 302 36.15 -19.58 18.25
CA LYS A 302 35.33 -20.80 18.39
C LYS A 302 35.43 -21.42 19.77
N LYS A 303 36.62 -21.44 20.36
CA LYS A 303 36.85 -21.97 21.69
C LYS A 303 36.19 -21.10 22.76
N ASP A 304 36.42 -19.79 22.70
CA ASP A 304 35.85 -18.84 23.67
C ASP A 304 34.30 -18.82 23.57
N LEU A 305 33.76 -18.96 22.36
CA LEU A 305 32.33 -19.08 22.13
C LEU A 305 31.78 -20.38 22.73
N ALA A 306 32.42 -21.53 22.48
CA ALA A 306 32.01 -22.82 23.06
C ALA A 306 32.04 -22.80 24.59
N ASP A 307 33.05 -22.18 25.18
CA ASP A 307 33.19 -22.04 26.65
C ASP A 307 32.14 -21.10 27.27
N SER A 308 31.53 -20.23 26.47
CA SER A 308 30.50 -19.28 26.91
C SER A 308 29.07 -19.79 26.81
N LEU A 309 28.81 -20.85 26.03
CA LEU A 309 27.49 -21.43 25.85
C LEU A 309 27.02 -22.15 27.12
N ALA A 310 25.75 -22.02 27.46
CA ALA A 310 25.13 -22.77 28.55
C ALA A 310 24.92 -24.23 28.16
N GLU A 311 24.80 -25.13 29.16
CA GLU A 311 24.51 -26.55 28.89
C GLU A 311 23.18 -26.69 28.13
N GLY A 312 23.26 -27.15 26.87
CA GLY A 312 22.10 -27.37 25.99
C GLY A 312 21.87 -26.31 24.92
N GLU A 313 22.66 -25.25 24.88
CA GLU A 313 22.65 -24.30 23.76
C GLU A 313 23.43 -24.84 22.56
N GLU A 314 22.83 -24.72 21.37
CA GLU A 314 23.51 -25.10 20.12
C GLU A 314 24.53 -24.03 19.70
N MET A 315 25.69 -24.47 19.21
CA MET A 315 26.71 -23.57 18.73
C MET A 315 26.22 -22.84 17.47
N PRO A 316 26.25 -21.48 17.43
CA PRO A 316 25.88 -20.74 16.23
C PRO A 316 26.73 -21.14 15.01
N GLU A 317 26.12 -21.14 13.82
CA GLU A 317 26.81 -21.43 12.58
C GLU A 317 27.79 -20.32 12.23
N ILE A 318 29.07 -20.67 11.98
CA ILE A 318 30.14 -19.72 11.69
C ILE A 318 30.60 -19.93 10.25
N PHE A 319 30.58 -18.86 9.46
CA PHE A 319 31.01 -18.85 8.06
C PHE A 319 32.29 -18.04 7.91
N PRO A 320 33.44 -18.73 7.70
CA PRO A 320 34.71 -18.06 7.39
C PRO A 320 34.67 -17.54 5.94
N ILE A 321 34.86 -16.24 5.77
CA ILE A 321 34.84 -15.59 4.47
C ILE A 321 35.98 -14.59 4.29
N SER A 322 36.32 -14.30 3.05
CA SER A 322 37.01 -13.07 2.67
C SER A 322 36.15 -12.28 1.69
N ALA A 323 35.51 -11.21 2.17
CA ALA A 323 34.77 -10.33 1.29
C ALA A 323 35.67 -9.70 0.22
N TYR A 324 36.92 -9.39 0.56
CA TYR A 324 37.90 -8.83 -0.38
C TYR A 324 38.29 -9.81 -1.51
N ARG A 325 38.57 -11.09 -1.18
CA ARG A 325 38.92 -12.12 -2.17
C ARG A 325 37.69 -12.82 -2.77
N ARG A 326 36.49 -12.56 -2.26
CA ARG A 326 35.24 -13.24 -2.64
C ARG A 326 35.25 -14.75 -2.37
N GLU A 327 35.89 -15.17 -1.30
CA GLU A 327 35.98 -16.56 -0.86
C GLU A 327 34.94 -16.85 0.23
N GLY A 328 34.38 -18.07 0.24
CA GLY A 328 33.38 -18.51 1.24
C GLY A 328 31.96 -17.97 1.06
N LEU A 329 31.70 -17.06 0.12
CA LEU A 329 30.43 -16.36 -0.01
C LEU A 329 29.28 -17.26 -0.46
N GLN A 330 29.54 -18.26 -1.31
CA GLN A 330 28.49 -19.14 -1.84
C GLN A 330 27.84 -19.98 -0.74
N ALA A 331 28.62 -20.51 0.18
CA ALA A 331 28.14 -21.29 1.31
C ALA A 331 27.29 -20.41 2.25
N LEU A 332 27.75 -19.18 2.53
CA LEU A 332 27.00 -18.20 3.32
C LEU A 332 25.66 -17.88 2.66
N LEU A 333 25.64 -17.56 1.37
CA LEU A 333 24.41 -17.17 0.66
C LEU A 333 23.43 -18.34 0.55
N ALA A 334 23.91 -19.56 0.31
CA ALA A 334 23.06 -20.75 0.27
C ALA A 334 22.37 -20.97 1.62
N ARG A 335 23.15 -20.96 2.72
CA ARG A 335 22.58 -21.17 4.05
C ARG A 335 21.67 -20.03 4.48
N THR A 336 21.99 -18.79 4.13
CA THR A 336 21.11 -17.64 4.40
C THR A 336 19.75 -17.79 3.72
N ALA A 337 19.72 -18.27 2.46
CA ALA A 337 18.48 -18.50 1.74
C ALA A 337 17.64 -19.63 2.40
N GLU A 338 18.28 -20.75 2.79
CA GLU A 338 17.61 -21.83 3.50
C GLU A 338 16.99 -21.35 4.81
N VAL A 339 17.74 -20.61 5.64
CA VAL A 339 17.24 -20.06 6.90
C VAL A 339 16.10 -19.07 6.68
N LEU A 340 16.14 -18.27 5.59
CA LEU A 340 15.05 -17.36 5.25
C LEU A 340 13.76 -18.10 4.88
N GLU A 341 13.84 -19.26 4.23
CA GLU A 341 12.68 -20.09 3.91
C GLU A 341 12.09 -20.77 5.15
N GLU A 342 12.97 -21.24 6.07
CA GLU A 342 12.58 -21.89 7.31
C GLU A 342 11.98 -20.91 8.33
N THR A 343 12.33 -19.62 8.23
CA THR A 343 11.93 -18.60 9.21
C THR A 343 10.60 -17.96 8.83
N GLU A 344 9.58 -18.19 9.66
CA GLU A 344 8.32 -17.47 9.56
C GLU A 344 8.50 -15.99 9.95
N PHE A 345 7.57 -15.13 9.50
CA PHE A 345 7.57 -13.72 9.88
C PHE A 345 7.33 -13.58 11.38
N PHE A 346 8.24 -12.89 12.08
CA PHE A 346 8.14 -12.61 13.53
C PHE A 346 7.47 -11.25 13.73
N PRO A 347 6.21 -11.18 14.17
CA PRO A 347 5.61 -9.93 14.61
C PRO A 347 6.24 -9.52 15.95
N LEU A 348 6.68 -8.28 16.07
CA LEU A 348 7.37 -7.76 17.25
C LEU A 348 6.45 -7.40 18.41
N ASN A 349 5.21 -7.13 18.12
CA ASN A 349 4.19 -6.85 19.13
C ASN A 349 3.03 -7.82 18.95
N GLU A 350 2.67 -8.51 20.02
CA GLU A 350 1.39 -9.22 20.16
C GLU A 350 0.20 -8.24 20.26
N GLU A 351 0.44 -6.95 20.40
CA GLU A 351 -0.60 -5.96 20.28
C GLU A 351 -1.03 -5.89 18.80
N VAL A 352 -2.17 -6.47 18.54
CA VAL A 352 -2.98 -6.20 17.36
C VAL A 352 -3.04 -4.69 17.22
N VAL A 353 -2.20 -4.14 16.36
CA VAL A 353 -2.44 -2.80 15.84
C VAL A 353 -3.72 -2.96 15.05
N GLU A 354 -4.86 -2.73 15.72
CA GLU A 354 -6.07 -2.39 15.01
C GLU A 354 -5.61 -1.36 13.99
N THR A 355 -5.69 -1.73 12.73
CA THR A 355 -5.52 -0.80 11.63
C THR A 355 -6.67 0.19 11.78
N HIS A 356 -6.47 1.16 12.67
CA HIS A 356 -7.24 2.37 12.60
C HIS A 356 -6.90 2.96 11.24
N ILE A 357 -7.75 2.66 10.28
CA ILE A 357 -7.92 3.54 9.14
C ILE A 357 -8.19 4.88 9.80
N VAL A 358 -7.16 5.71 9.89
CA VAL A 358 -7.33 7.11 10.25
C VAL A 358 -8.08 7.69 9.06
N TYR A 359 -9.41 7.57 9.12
CA TYR A 359 -10.26 8.53 8.45
C TYR A 359 -9.85 9.86 9.09
N GLY A 360 -8.97 10.61 8.41
CA GLY A 360 -8.87 12.02 8.71
C GLY A 360 -10.32 12.49 8.79
N LEU A 361 -10.68 13.16 9.85
CA LEU A 361 -11.91 13.95 9.87
C LEU A 361 -11.84 14.79 8.59
N GLU A 362 -12.50 14.29 7.54
CA GLU A 362 -12.84 15.12 6.41
C GLU A 362 -13.65 16.24 7.07
N GLU A 363 -13.08 17.44 7.10
CA GLU A 363 -13.90 18.63 7.34
C GLU A 363 -15.08 18.45 6.42
N GLU A 364 -16.31 18.45 6.96
CA GLU A 364 -17.52 18.30 6.16
C GLU A 364 -17.48 19.40 5.10
N GLU A 365 -16.94 19.06 3.92
CA GLU A 365 -16.98 19.99 2.80
C GLU A 365 -18.42 20.36 2.55
N ALA A 366 -18.66 21.65 2.37
CA ALA A 366 -19.98 22.15 2.06
C ALA A 366 -20.56 21.32 0.89
N PRO A 367 -21.84 20.91 0.96
CA PRO A 367 -22.44 20.00 -0.01
C PRO A 367 -22.33 20.49 -1.46
N PHE A 368 -22.12 21.78 -1.64
CA PHE A 368 -21.86 22.43 -2.92
C PHE A 368 -21.19 23.79 -2.69
N LYS A 369 -20.53 24.28 -3.74
CA LYS A 369 -19.96 25.64 -3.83
C LYS A 369 -20.58 26.35 -5.03
N VAL A 370 -20.71 27.68 -4.93
CA VAL A 370 -21.31 28.52 -5.99
C VAL A 370 -20.29 29.58 -6.41
N THR A 371 -19.98 29.64 -7.70
CA THR A 371 -19.18 30.69 -8.30
C THR A 371 -19.94 31.34 -9.46
N ARG A 372 -19.50 32.52 -9.91
CA ARG A 372 -20.05 33.18 -11.07
C ARG A 372 -18.97 33.31 -12.14
N ASP A 373 -19.27 32.79 -13.31
CA ASP A 373 -18.37 32.88 -14.45
C ASP A 373 -18.36 34.32 -15.04
N PRO A 374 -17.34 34.72 -15.82
CA PRO A 374 -17.28 36.04 -16.46
C PRO A 374 -18.43 36.33 -17.42
N ASP A 375 -19.09 35.31 -17.94
CA ASP A 375 -20.28 35.40 -18.80
C ASP A 375 -21.58 35.65 -18.02
N GLY A 376 -21.51 35.72 -16.69
CA GLY A 376 -22.63 35.94 -15.82
C GLY A 376 -23.35 34.68 -15.33
N THR A 377 -22.95 33.49 -15.85
CA THR A 377 -23.57 32.20 -15.47
C THR A 377 -23.15 31.77 -14.07
N TRP A 378 -24.08 31.34 -13.25
CA TRP A 378 -23.82 30.76 -11.96
C TRP A 378 -23.36 29.30 -12.10
N VAL A 379 -22.23 28.93 -11.52
CA VAL A 379 -21.69 27.58 -11.58
C VAL A 379 -21.79 26.92 -10.21
N LEU A 380 -22.48 25.79 -10.18
CA LEU A 380 -22.56 24.90 -9.02
C LEU A 380 -21.58 23.76 -9.18
N TYR A 381 -20.73 23.54 -8.17
CA TYR A 381 -19.76 22.47 -8.16
C TYR A 381 -19.60 21.90 -6.74
N GLY A 382 -19.06 20.66 -6.64
CA GLY A 382 -18.80 19.93 -5.41
C GLY A 382 -19.28 18.50 -5.52
N ASP A 383 -18.60 17.59 -4.82
CA ASP A 383 -18.76 16.16 -4.97
C ASP A 383 -20.19 15.66 -4.78
N LYS A 384 -20.90 16.18 -3.77
CA LYS A 384 -22.28 15.75 -3.49
C LYS A 384 -23.25 16.15 -4.59
N ILE A 385 -23.16 17.39 -5.09
CA ILE A 385 -24.08 17.90 -6.11
C ILE A 385 -23.78 17.31 -7.48
N GLU A 386 -22.50 17.15 -7.83
CA GLU A 386 -22.09 16.52 -9.09
C GLU A 386 -22.44 15.03 -9.13
N LYS A 387 -22.28 14.33 -8.01
CA LYS A 387 -22.70 12.94 -7.86
C LYS A 387 -24.20 12.80 -8.02
N LEU A 388 -24.98 13.66 -7.38
CA LEU A 388 -26.43 13.70 -7.50
C LEU A 388 -26.87 13.93 -8.94
N PHE A 389 -26.23 14.88 -9.64
CA PHE A 389 -26.49 15.13 -11.05
C PHE A 389 -26.19 13.91 -11.93
N LYS A 390 -25.01 13.29 -11.78
CA LYS A 390 -24.61 12.10 -12.55
C LYS A 390 -25.55 10.91 -12.32
N MET A 391 -26.16 10.81 -11.14
CA MET A 391 -27.11 9.75 -10.80
C MET A 391 -28.56 10.06 -11.24
N THR A 392 -28.82 11.28 -11.71
CA THR A 392 -30.16 11.65 -12.20
C THR A 392 -30.31 11.28 -13.67
N ASN A 393 -31.36 10.53 -13.99
CA ASN A 393 -31.69 10.28 -15.38
C ASN A 393 -32.47 11.48 -15.95
N MET A 394 -31.81 12.26 -16.81
CA MET A 394 -32.37 13.48 -17.42
C MET A 394 -33.36 13.20 -18.56
N GLU A 395 -33.53 11.94 -18.98
CA GLU A 395 -34.46 11.56 -20.03
C GLU A 395 -35.94 11.51 -19.54
N HIS A 396 -36.12 11.49 -18.22
CA HIS A 396 -37.44 11.39 -17.59
C HIS A 396 -37.78 12.66 -16.81
N ASP A 397 -38.88 13.33 -17.16
CA ASP A 397 -39.32 14.57 -16.53
C ASP A 397 -39.51 14.45 -15.00
N GLU A 398 -40.08 13.33 -14.55
CA GLU A 398 -40.24 13.09 -13.11
C GLU A 398 -38.91 12.98 -12.37
N SER A 399 -37.86 12.43 -13.03
CA SER A 399 -36.50 12.38 -12.46
C SER A 399 -35.92 13.80 -12.34
N VAL A 400 -36.11 14.63 -13.34
CA VAL A 400 -35.69 16.05 -13.34
C VAL A 400 -36.39 16.84 -12.24
N MET A 401 -37.73 16.68 -12.09
CA MET A 401 -38.50 17.32 -11.02
C MET A 401 -38.02 16.87 -9.63
N ARG A 402 -37.62 15.60 -9.49
CA ARG A 402 -37.08 15.09 -8.25
C ARG A 402 -35.72 15.72 -7.96
N PHE A 403 -34.86 15.82 -8.95
CA PHE A 403 -33.57 16.49 -8.85
C PHE A 403 -33.71 17.94 -8.40
N SER A 404 -34.62 18.72 -9.01
CA SER A 404 -34.89 20.10 -8.59
C SER A 404 -35.34 20.21 -7.12
N ARG A 405 -36.19 19.29 -6.65
CA ARG A 405 -36.59 19.24 -5.23
C ARG A 405 -35.41 18.92 -4.30
N GLN A 406 -34.48 18.05 -4.74
CA GLN A 406 -33.28 17.72 -3.97
C GLN A 406 -32.32 18.92 -3.90
N LEU A 407 -32.14 19.68 -4.98
CA LEU A 407 -31.37 20.91 -4.99
C LEU A 407 -31.94 21.96 -4.00
N ARG A 408 -33.27 22.14 -4.00
CA ARG A 408 -33.92 23.00 -3.02
C ARG A 408 -33.70 22.53 -1.57
N GLY A 409 -33.80 21.22 -1.35
CA GLY A 409 -33.56 20.62 -0.04
C GLY A 409 -32.10 20.78 0.44
N MET A 410 -31.15 20.91 -0.46
CA MET A 410 -29.73 21.21 -0.16
C MET A 410 -29.48 22.70 0.09
N GLY A 411 -30.45 23.57 -0.14
CA GLY A 411 -30.33 25.02 0.07
C GLY A 411 -29.68 25.76 -1.11
N VAL A 412 -29.66 25.16 -2.30
CA VAL A 412 -29.09 25.80 -3.50
C VAL A 412 -29.80 27.09 -3.84
N ASP A 413 -31.12 27.10 -3.84
CA ASP A 413 -31.93 28.27 -4.17
C ASP A 413 -31.66 29.45 -3.21
N SER A 414 -31.56 29.17 -1.90
CA SER A 414 -31.27 30.20 -0.89
C SER A 414 -29.86 30.76 -1.07
N THR A 415 -28.88 29.90 -1.32
CA THR A 415 -27.49 30.34 -1.51
C THR A 415 -27.29 31.16 -2.80
N LEU A 416 -27.99 30.79 -3.89
CA LEU A 416 -27.97 31.55 -5.14
C LEU A 416 -28.55 32.97 -4.92
N ARG A 417 -29.66 33.09 -4.22
CA ARG A 417 -30.27 34.39 -3.89
C ARG A 417 -29.39 35.26 -2.99
N GLU A 418 -28.80 34.66 -1.95
CA GLU A 418 -27.87 35.37 -1.07
C GLU A 418 -26.67 35.94 -1.84
N LYS A 419 -26.29 35.26 -2.90
CA LYS A 419 -25.17 35.70 -3.80
C LYS A 419 -25.63 36.67 -4.91
N GLY A 420 -26.94 36.93 -5.02
CA GLY A 420 -27.51 37.91 -5.93
C GLY A 420 -27.97 37.34 -7.28
N ALA A 421 -28.36 36.07 -7.32
CA ALA A 421 -29.03 35.51 -8.50
C ALA A 421 -30.47 35.98 -8.61
N GLU A 422 -30.88 36.34 -9.84
CA GLU A 422 -32.22 36.80 -10.19
C GLU A 422 -32.95 35.76 -11.06
N ASN A 423 -34.28 35.83 -11.11
CA ASN A 423 -35.08 34.97 -11.97
C ASN A 423 -34.69 35.15 -13.44
N GLY A 424 -34.40 34.05 -14.12
CA GLY A 424 -33.92 34.03 -15.51
C GLY A 424 -32.39 33.92 -15.63
N ASP A 425 -31.65 34.01 -14.52
CA ASP A 425 -30.22 33.77 -14.55
C ASP A 425 -29.92 32.30 -14.91
N LEU A 426 -28.85 32.12 -15.69
CA LEU A 426 -28.40 30.78 -16.04
C LEU A 426 -27.56 30.17 -14.90
N VAL A 427 -27.91 28.95 -14.56
CA VAL A 427 -27.18 28.11 -13.58
C VAL A 427 -26.64 26.89 -14.27
N ARG A 428 -25.36 26.59 -14.06
CA ARG A 428 -24.69 25.46 -14.68
C ARG A 428 -24.17 24.48 -13.63
N ILE A 429 -24.39 23.19 -13.88
CA ILE A 429 -23.79 22.07 -13.16
C ILE A 429 -23.08 21.20 -14.19
N LEU A 430 -21.76 21.05 -14.08
CA LEU A 430 -20.95 20.38 -15.09
C LEU A 430 -21.20 20.98 -16.50
N ASN A 431 -21.81 20.18 -17.38
CA ASN A 431 -22.14 20.57 -18.77
C ASN A 431 -23.64 20.87 -18.99
N PHE A 432 -24.42 20.85 -17.92
CA PHE A 432 -25.87 21.10 -18.00
C PHE A 432 -26.20 22.48 -17.44
N SER A 433 -26.99 23.25 -18.21
CA SER A 433 -27.43 24.59 -17.81
C SER A 433 -28.95 24.67 -17.76
N PHE A 434 -29.45 25.34 -16.76
CA PHE A 434 -30.90 25.61 -16.57
C PHE A 434 -31.12 27.04 -16.10
N GLU A 435 -32.34 27.56 -16.28
CA GLU A 435 -32.71 28.86 -15.80
C GLU A 435 -33.11 28.77 -14.31
N PHE A 436 -32.65 29.75 -13.53
CA PHE A 436 -33.09 29.91 -12.16
C PHE A 436 -34.49 30.53 -12.16
N VAL A 437 -35.47 29.81 -11.67
CA VAL A 437 -36.86 30.22 -11.56
C VAL A 437 -37.34 29.91 -10.16
N ASP A 438 -38.10 30.87 -9.59
CA ASP A 438 -38.65 30.80 -8.23
C ASP A 438 -39.69 29.70 -8.04
#